data_8e0eea63b525c403ad1d3de13c6fb059
#
_entry.id   8e0eea63b525c403ad1d3de13c6fb059
#
_cell.length_a   1.000
_cell.length_b   1.000
_cell.length_c   1.000
_cell.angle_alpha   90.00
_cell.angle_beta   90.00
_cell.angle_gamma   90.00
#
_symmetry.space_group_name_H-M   'P 1'
#
loop_
_entity.id
_entity.type
_entity.pdbx_description
1 polymer ?
#
loop_
_entity_poly.entity_id
_entity_poly.type
_entity_poly.pdbx_seq_one_letter_code
_entity_poly.pdbx_strand_id
1 'polypeptide(L)'
;MKKWKASCLIWAALLLITGCGKAVYIETQRFILTHAIELNDEKKLVMYTSSSVFSRDAKERYKITTTTVDTMRESKYKLESKINGNIASGKLQSILIGKNMLQQTNVLSYLDVLFRDPKNEINANVIVVDGSVKEVMYMKMSDKGELGGVIKQLVESTYKGRISVLTTLQKFHQQMMDSAITPCLTEMRAEKNDLVISGTTLLHLDGTYATSLNNQESSLLLVLQHNMNNPIPLTFHLPAEIFHTDEEMSYASINIRKAKANFKTKFEENHLTIDIQMKVQIELMERMFTLDMEKQSKLLEQAIEQELKKQCDALIKKAQKHQVDPFGFGIYVRSQDYKNWKKVEDHWGKALSEATVNFTPKVAIKSTGVSE
;
A
#
# COMPACT_ATOMS: atom_id res chain seq x y z
N MET A 1 -15.40 56.39 -37.99
CA MET A 1 -15.70 56.65 -36.53
C MET A 1 -16.24 55.48 -35.75
N LYS A 2 -17.13 54.59 -36.29
CA LYS A 2 -17.65 53.42 -35.55
C LYS A 2 -16.57 52.37 -35.19
N LYS A 3 -15.59 52.07 -36.08
CA LYS A 3 -14.54 51.10 -35.85
C LYS A 3 -13.55 51.53 -34.75
N TRP A 4 -13.30 52.83 -34.63
CA TRP A 4 -12.36 53.33 -33.60
C TRP A 4 -12.99 53.30 -32.20
N LYS A 5 -14.30 53.56 -32.10
CA LYS A 5 -15.01 53.40 -30.82
C LYS A 5 -15.09 51.95 -30.36
N ALA A 6 -15.26 50.98 -31.26
CA ALA A 6 -15.22 49.55 -30.94
C ALA A 6 -13.82 49.12 -30.48
N SER A 7 -12.76 49.62 -31.11
CA SER A 7 -11.39 49.30 -30.70
C SER A 7 -11.07 49.85 -29.31
N CYS A 8 -11.49 51.08 -28.97
CA CYS A 8 -11.33 51.67 -27.64
C CYS A 8 -12.11 50.90 -26.55
N LEU A 9 -13.30 50.39 -26.89
CA LEU A 9 -14.09 49.58 -25.97
C LEU A 9 -13.42 48.20 -25.68
N ILE A 10 -12.82 47.57 -26.68
CA ILE A 10 -12.05 46.32 -26.53
C ILE A 10 -10.82 46.55 -25.64
N TRP A 11 -10.09 47.65 -25.87
CA TRP A 11 -8.93 47.97 -25.02
C TRP A 11 -9.33 48.33 -23.58
N ALA A 12 -10.45 49.00 -23.36
CA ALA A 12 -10.98 49.26 -22.03
C ALA A 12 -11.48 47.99 -21.33
N ALA A 13 -12.07 47.04 -22.08
CA ALA A 13 -12.46 45.73 -21.53
C ALA A 13 -11.24 44.85 -21.18
N LEU A 14 -10.17 44.91 -21.97
CA LEU A 14 -8.89 44.20 -21.67
C LEU A 14 -8.20 44.73 -20.40
N LEU A 15 -8.33 46.03 -20.11
CA LEU A 15 -7.80 46.62 -18.87
C LEU A 15 -8.59 46.23 -17.62
N LEU A 16 -9.85 45.80 -17.76
CA LEU A 16 -10.67 45.33 -16.64
C LEU A 16 -10.41 43.85 -16.29
N ILE A 17 -9.64 43.10 -17.12
CA ILE A 17 -9.30 41.67 -16.90
C ILE A 17 -8.02 41.56 -16.04
N THR A 18 -7.32 42.64 -15.72
CA THR A 18 -6.21 42.61 -14.78
C THR A 18 -6.73 42.42 -13.35
N GLY A 19 -7.20 41.20 -13.04
CA GLY A 19 -7.57 40.83 -11.71
C GLY A 19 -6.31 40.83 -10.83
N CYS A 20 -6.18 41.82 -9.95
CA CYS A 20 -5.21 41.85 -8.87
C CYS A 20 -5.52 40.73 -7.88
N GLY A 21 -5.14 39.51 -8.19
CA GLY A 21 -5.02 38.44 -7.17
C GLY A 21 -3.98 38.89 -6.14
N LYS A 22 -4.29 38.83 -4.84
CA LYS A 22 -3.28 39.02 -3.80
C LYS A 22 -2.10 38.08 -4.06
N ALA A 23 -0.91 38.64 -4.24
CA ALA A 23 0.30 37.84 -4.38
C ALA A 23 0.48 36.99 -3.11
N VAL A 24 0.49 35.68 -3.29
CA VAL A 24 0.71 34.74 -2.20
C VAL A 24 2.20 34.43 -2.19
N TYR A 25 2.90 34.94 -1.19
CA TYR A 25 4.34 34.68 -1.01
C TYR A 25 4.54 33.27 -0.45
N ILE A 26 5.41 32.48 -1.06
CA ILE A 26 5.68 31.11 -0.67
C ILE A 26 6.24 31.00 0.75
N GLU A 27 6.98 32.01 1.20
CA GLU A 27 7.56 32.10 2.53
C GLU A 27 6.49 32.16 3.64
N THR A 28 5.28 32.65 3.30
CA THR A 28 4.14 32.68 4.22
C THR A 28 3.29 31.43 4.18
N GLN A 29 3.57 30.49 3.26
CA GLN A 29 2.83 29.25 3.12
C GLN A 29 3.46 28.14 3.97
N ARG A 30 2.60 27.28 4.49
CA ARG A 30 2.93 26.04 5.19
C ARG A 30 2.24 24.88 4.47
N PHE A 31 2.98 24.18 3.63
CA PHE A 31 2.45 22.99 2.98
C PHE A 31 2.48 21.82 3.96
N ILE A 32 1.35 21.18 4.13
CA ILE A 32 1.26 19.94 4.90
C ILE A 32 1.80 18.82 4.03
N LEU A 33 2.79 18.09 4.55
CA LEU A 33 3.48 17.01 3.83
C LEU A 33 3.11 15.63 4.36
N THR A 34 2.93 15.51 5.67
CA THR A 34 2.52 14.26 6.32
C THR A 34 1.55 14.56 7.45
N HIS A 35 0.47 13.78 7.48
CA HIS A 35 -0.36 13.62 8.67
C HIS A 35 -0.09 12.25 9.28
N ALA A 36 0.00 12.18 10.60
CA ALA A 36 0.06 10.92 11.32
C ALA A 36 -0.96 10.95 12.46
N ILE A 37 -1.68 9.86 12.65
CA ILE A 37 -2.77 9.75 13.62
C ILE A 37 -2.64 8.51 14.49
N GLU A 38 -2.92 8.66 15.76
CA GLU A 38 -3.08 7.57 16.72
C GLU A 38 -4.10 7.97 17.80
N LEU A 39 -4.54 7.03 18.61
CA LEU A 39 -5.34 7.31 19.81
C LEU A 39 -4.45 7.29 21.04
N ASN A 40 -4.67 8.26 21.95
CA ASN A 40 -4.07 8.22 23.28
C ASN A 40 -4.88 7.33 24.25
N ASP A 41 -4.40 7.19 25.48
CA ASP A 41 -5.05 6.38 26.54
C ASP A 41 -6.48 6.84 26.87
N GLU A 42 -6.77 8.13 26.65
CA GLU A 42 -8.12 8.72 26.82
C GLU A 42 -9.01 8.54 25.57
N LYS A 43 -8.56 7.76 24.55
CA LYS A 43 -9.21 7.56 23.24
C LYS A 43 -9.41 8.85 22.45
N LYS A 44 -8.63 9.90 22.72
CA LYS A 44 -8.61 11.11 21.92
C LYS A 44 -7.64 10.95 20.75
N LEU A 45 -7.99 11.56 19.63
CA LEU A 45 -7.13 11.59 18.45
C LEU A 45 -5.91 12.48 18.69
N VAL A 46 -4.73 11.88 18.65
CA VAL A 46 -3.47 12.60 18.57
C VAL A 46 -3.04 12.67 17.14
N MET A 47 -2.87 13.89 16.64
CA MET A 47 -2.48 14.15 15.27
C MET A 47 -1.14 14.87 15.21
N TYR A 48 -0.19 14.27 14.53
CA TYR A 48 1.10 14.84 14.20
C TYR A 48 1.07 15.36 12.77
N THR A 49 1.48 16.58 12.56
CA THR A 49 1.49 17.20 11.24
C THR A 49 2.88 17.72 10.91
N SER A 50 3.49 17.17 9.86
CA SER A 50 4.72 17.73 9.27
C SER A 50 4.35 18.80 8.26
N SER A 51 4.92 19.98 8.40
CA SER A 51 4.71 21.12 7.50
C SER A 51 6.04 21.71 7.04
N SER A 52 6.10 22.15 5.78
CA SER A 52 7.28 22.81 5.20
C SER A 52 7.60 24.15 5.87
N VAL A 53 8.88 24.50 5.88
CA VAL A 53 9.38 25.82 6.37
C VAL A 53 10.26 26.43 5.27
N PHE A 54 9.82 27.57 4.69
CA PHE A 54 10.50 28.24 3.58
C PHE A 54 11.32 29.48 4.02
N SER A 55 11.38 29.79 5.32
CA SER A 55 12.20 30.89 5.80
C SER A 55 13.68 30.65 5.50
N ARG A 56 14.40 31.66 5.00
CA ARG A 56 15.85 31.57 4.72
C ARG A 56 16.67 31.35 6.00
N ASP A 57 16.19 31.87 7.13
CA ASP A 57 16.86 31.78 8.43
C ASP A 57 16.48 30.52 9.22
N ALA A 58 15.60 29.69 8.67
CA ALA A 58 15.19 28.48 9.36
C ALA A 58 16.29 27.41 9.35
N LYS A 59 16.65 26.92 10.53
CA LYS A 59 17.61 25.82 10.71
C LYS A 59 17.05 24.49 10.17
N GLU A 60 15.73 24.31 10.25
CA GLU A 60 15.04 23.09 9.78
C GLU A 60 14.06 23.44 8.66
N ARG A 61 14.00 22.59 7.65
CA ARG A 61 13.13 22.76 6.47
C ARG A 61 11.70 22.33 6.69
N TYR A 62 11.41 21.68 7.81
CA TYR A 62 10.06 21.25 8.20
C TYR A 62 9.86 21.42 9.70
N LYS A 63 8.61 21.46 10.12
CA LYS A 63 8.21 21.51 11.53
C LYS A 63 7.12 20.48 11.78
N ILE A 64 7.27 19.72 12.88
CA ILE A 64 6.22 18.82 13.34
C ILE A 64 5.42 19.55 14.43
N THR A 65 4.11 19.53 14.28
CA THR A 65 3.17 20.09 15.25
C THR A 65 2.20 19.00 15.69
N THR A 66 2.06 18.84 17.01
CA THR A 66 1.15 17.87 17.62
C THR A 66 -0.09 18.57 18.13
N THR A 67 -1.26 17.98 17.84
CA THR A 67 -2.57 18.40 18.36
C THR A 67 -3.32 17.20 18.93
N THR A 68 -4.00 17.38 20.07
CA THR A 68 -4.93 16.39 20.63
C THR A 68 -6.34 16.93 20.47
N VAL A 69 -7.22 16.17 19.85
CA VAL A 69 -8.53 16.61 19.36
C VAL A 69 -9.54 15.48 19.41
N ASP A 70 -10.81 15.80 19.26
CA ASP A 70 -11.88 14.81 19.11
C ASP A 70 -12.12 14.45 17.62
N THR A 71 -11.81 15.38 16.70
CA THR A 71 -11.98 15.17 15.25
C THR A 71 -10.81 15.72 14.44
N MET A 72 -10.55 15.13 13.26
CA MET A 72 -9.52 15.67 12.34
C MET A 72 -9.84 17.09 11.87
N ARG A 73 -11.11 17.47 11.76
CA ARG A 73 -11.50 18.83 11.38
C ARG A 73 -11.09 19.85 12.45
N GLU A 74 -11.26 19.51 13.72
CA GLU A 74 -10.83 20.34 14.85
C GLU A 74 -9.32 20.55 14.85
N SER A 75 -8.55 19.55 14.44
CA SER A 75 -7.09 19.66 14.40
C SER A 75 -6.62 20.79 13.49
N LYS A 76 -7.36 21.08 12.40
CA LYS A 76 -7.03 22.19 11.50
C LYS A 76 -7.03 23.52 12.23
N TYR A 77 -8.06 23.81 13.01
CA TYR A 77 -8.15 25.06 13.78
C TYR A 77 -7.06 25.16 14.86
N LYS A 78 -6.81 24.06 15.59
CA LYS A 78 -5.72 23.99 16.57
C LYS A 78 -4.34 24.13 15.91
N LEU A 79 -4.19 23.60 14.69
CA LEU A 79 -2.96 23.71 13.93
C LEU A 79 -2.75 25.17 13.47
N GLU A 80 -3.77 25.83 12.92
CA GLU A 80 -3.73 27.24 12.50
C GLU A 80 -3.37 28.18 13.64
N SER A 81 -3.79 27.88 14.89
CA SER A 81 -3.41 28.66 16.07
C SER A 81 -1.97 28.47 16.53
N LYS A 82 -1.29 27.38 16.11
CA LYS A 82 0.08 27.03 16.51
C LYS A 82 1.12 27.30 15.42
N ILE A 83 0.69 27.37 14.17
CA ILE A 83 1.58 27.54 13.02
C ILE A 83 1.57 29.01 12.60
N ASN A 84 2.75 29.61 12.55
CA ASN A 84 2.94 30.92 11.93
C ASN A 84 2.96 30.78 10.39
N GLY A 85 1.92 31.23 9.72
CA GLY A 85 1.74 31.17 8.25
C GLY A 85 0.41 30.55 7.82
N ASN A 86 0.10 30.65 6.54
CA ASN A 86 -1.12 30.11 5.96
C ASN A 86 -0.98 28.63 5.63
N ILE A 87 -1.88 27.81 6.13
CA ILE A 87 -1.87 26.38 5.79
C ILE A 87 -2.36 26.20 4.35
N ALA A 88 -1.50 25.64 3.51
CA ALA A 88 -1.80 25.29 2.13
C ALA A 88 -2.02 23.78 2.00
N SER A 89 -3.16 23.40 1.42
CA SER A 89 -3.49 22.01 1.05
C SER A 89 -2.88 21.65 -0.31
N GLY A 90 -2.95 20.37 -0.71
CA GLY A 90 -2.57 19.90 -2.05
C GLY A 90 -1.10 19.49 -2.19
N LYS A 91 -0.39 19.29 -1.07
CA LYS A 91 0.98 18.73 -1.05
C LYS A 91 1.16 17.58 -0.08
N LEU A 92 0.05 17.04 0.44
CA LEU A 92 0.06 15.89 1.33
C LEU A 92 0.65 14.67 0.59
N GLN A 93 1.69 14.08 1.14
CA GLN A 93 2.42 12.97 0.55
C GLN A 93 2.06 11.64 1.22
N SER A 94 1.85 11.68 2.54
CA SER A 94 1.62 10.47 3.34
C SER A 94 0.66 10.73 4.50
N ILE A 95 -0.14 9.70 4.79
CA ILE A 95 -0.99 9.59 5.97
C ILE A 95 -0.52 8.36 6.72
N LEU A 96 -0.02 8.55 7.93
CA LEU A 96 0.41 7.49 8.81
C LEU A 96 -0.70 7.19 9.82
N ILE A 97 -0.99 5.91 10.04
CA ILE A 97 -2.04 5.46 10.96
C ILE A 97 -1.40 4.50 11.95
N GLY A 98 -1.49 4.78 13.25
CA GLY A 98 -1.02 3.86 14.27
C GLY A 98 -1.77 2.52 14.21
N LYS A 99 -1.05 1.41 14.21
CA LYS A 99 -1.64 0.06 14.18
C LYS A 99 -2.56 -0.20 15.37
N ASN A 100 -2.18 0.30 16.55
CA ASN A 100 -3.00 0.24 17.76
C ASN A 100 -4.36 0.95 17.60
N MET A 101 -4.42 2.03 16.82
CA MET A 101 -5.68 2.71 16.50
C MET A 101 -6.59 1.81 15.65
N LEU A 102 -6.05 1.14 14.64
CA LEU A 102 -6.80 0.20 13.79
C LEU A 102 -7.33 -1.02 14.57
N GLN A 103 -6.67 -1.41 15.65
CA GLN A 103 -7.10 -2.48 16.54
C GLN A 103 -8.26 -2.06 17.47
N GLN A 104 -8.48 -0.76 17.65
CA GLN A 104 -9.45 -0.23 18.60
C GLN A 104 -10.68 0.38 17.94
N THR A 105 -10.57 0.87 16.70
CA THR A 105 -11.63 1.65 16.06
C THR A 105 -11.59 1.58 14.55
N ASN A 106 -12.73 1.91 13.94
CA ASN A 106 -12.87 2.11 12.51
C ASN A 106 -12.20 3.43 12.09
N VAL A 107 -11.15 3.33 11.28
CA VAL A 107 -10.37 4.49 10.83
C VAL A 107 -11.11 5.38 9.82
N LEU A 108 -12.10 4.84 9.09
CA LEU A 108 -12.83 5.60 8.06
C LEU A 108 -13.50 6.85 8.61
N SER A 109 -14.08 6.76 9.81
CA SER A 109 -14.74 7.90 10.46
C SER A 109 -13.77 9.08 10.67
N TYR A 110 -12.49 8.80 10.90
CA TYR A 110 -11.47 9.82 11.05
C TYR A 110 -10.99 10.37 9.71
N LEU A 111 -10.91 9.53 8.67
CA LEU A 111 -10.41 9.94 7.35
C LEU A 111 -11.49 10.61 6.47
N ASP A 112 -12.77 10.58 6.86
CA ASP A 112 -13.90 11.11 6.09
C ASP A 112 -13.67 12.58 5.65
N VAL A 113 -13.10 13.39 6.51
CA VAL A 113 -12.78 14.80 6.19
C VAL A 113 -11.81 14.94 5.01
N LEU A 114 -10.93 13.98 4.81
CA LEU A 114 -9.95 14.01 3.72
C LEU A 114 -10.60 13.70 2.38
N PHE A 115 -11.68 12.91 2.37
CA PHE A 115 -12.43 12.59 1.16
C PHE A 115 -13.42 13.70 0.78
N ARG A 116 -13.92 14.46 1.77
CA ARG A 116 -14.90 15.53 1.52
C ARG A 116 -14.31 16.86 1.07
N ASP A 117 -13.04 17.13 1.33
CA ASP A 117 -12.41 18.40 0.94
C ASP A 117 -11.70 18.22 -0.41
N PRO A 118 -12.19 18.82 -1.51
CA PRO A 118 -11.63 18.66 -2.85
C PRO A 118 -10.21 19.25 -2.99
N LYS A 119 -9.73 19.99 -2.00
CA LYS A 119 -8.36 20.53 -1.97
C LYS A 119 -7.34 19.54 -1.44
N ASN A 120 -7.78 18.39 -0.89
CA ASN A 120 -6.87 17.37 -0.38
C ASN A 120 -6.26 16.57 -1.52
N GLU A 121 -5.03 16.13 -1.30
CA GLU A 121 -4.29 15.26 -2.23
C GLU A 121 -4.72 13.81 -2.03
N ILE A 122 -5.52 13.28 -2.96
CA ILE A 122 -6.02 11.91 -2.92
C ILE A 122 -4.95 10.86 -3.30
N ASN A 123 -3.81 11.31 -3.85
CA ASN A 123 -2.67 10.45 -4.17
C ASN A 123 -1.70 10.29 -2.99
N ALA A 124 -1.99 10.87 -1.82
CA ALA A 124 -1.20 10.63 -0.62
C ALA A 124 -1.20 9.14 -0.25
N ASN A 125 -0.02 8.59 0.09
CA ASN A 125 0.12 7.20 0.50
C ASN A 125 -0.47 7.00 1.90
N VAL A 126 -1.26 5.95 2.08
CA VAL A 126 -1.78 5.52 3.39
C VAL A 126 -0.91 4.40 3.92
N ILE A 127 -0.37 4.58 5.12
CA ILE A 127 0.67 3.71 5.69
C ILE A 127 0.31 3.41 7.14
N VAL A 128 0.48 2.17 7.56
CA VAL A 128 0.31 1.75 8.95
C VAL A 128 1.66 1.78 9.66
N VAL A 129 1.68 2.34 10.86
CA VAL A 129 2.86 2.34 11.74
C VAL A 129 2.70 1.26 12.80
N ASP A 130 3.56 0.25 12.75
CA ASP A 130 3.69 -0.79 13.78
C ASP A 130 4.65 -0.31 14.88
N GLY A 131 4.08 0.14 15.98
CA GLY A 131 4.80 0.79 17.06
C GLY A 131 4.37 2.24 17.29
N SER A 132 5.30 3.08 17.77
CA SER A 132 5.01 4.46 18.13
C SER A 132 4.99 5.38 16.91
N VAL A 133 3.82 5.95 16.62
CA VAL A 133 3.67 7.01 15.61
C VAL A 133 4.53 8.23 15.95
N LYS A 134 4.58 8.57 17.25
CA LYS A 134 5.41 9.67 17.76
C LYS A 134 6.89 9.44 17.43
N GLU A 135 7.40 8.24 17.65
CA GLU A 135 8.80 7.90 17.37
C GLU A 135 9.12 8.07 15.88
N VAL A 136 8.26 7.55 14.99
CA VAL A 136 8.41 7.72 13.54
C VAL A 136 8.41 9.20 13.14
N MET A 137 7.47 9.99 13.68
CA MET A 137 7.33 11.40 13.30
C MET A 137 8.50 12.27 13.81
N TYR A 138 9.04 12.00 15.00
CA TYR A 138 10.15 12.78 15.57
C TYR A 138 11.53 12.17 15.31
N MET A 139 11.61 11.12 14.49
CA MET A 139 12.89 10.52 14.12
C MET A 139 13.78 11.51 13.37
N LYS A 140 14.99 11.71 13.87
CA LYS A 140 15.98 12.59 13.22
C LYS A 140 16.66 11.83 12.08
N MET A 141 16.35 12.22 10.87
CA MET A 141 16.98 11.70 9.65
C MET A 141 18.20 12.57 9.31
N SER A 142 19.37 12.27 9.89
CA SER A 142 20.57 13.12 9.82
C SER A 142 21.01 13.49 8.39
N ASP A 143 20.74 12.63 7.40
CA ASP A 143 21.28 12.80 6.04
C ASP A 143 20.22 12.70 4.91
N LYS A 144 18.93 12.53 5.24
CA LYS A 144 17.91 12.11 4.27
C LYS A 144 16.87 13.19 3.92
N GLY A 145 17.01 14.42 4.44
CA GLY A 145 16.10 15.50 4.09
C GLY A 145 14.81 15.54 4.94
N GLU A 146 13.70 15.99 4.35
CA GLU A 146 12.43 16.17 5.04
C GLU A 146 11.71 14.82 5.17
N LEU A 147 11.18 14.52 6.37
CA LEU A 147 10.59 13.24 6.76
C LEU A 147 9.52 12.75 5.77
N GLY A 148 8.62 13.61 5.33
CA GLY A 148 7.53 13.22 4.41
C GLY A 148 8.06 12.74 3.07
N GLY A 149 9.10 13.40 2.55
CA GLY A 149 9.79 12.99 1.31
C GLY A 149 10.49 11.66 1.47
N VAL A 150 11.15 11.42 2.61
CA VAL A 150 11.83 10.14 2.92
C VAL A 150 10.81 9.01 2.99
N ILE A 151 9.71 9.18 3.73
CA ILE A 151 8.64 8.18 3.84
C ILE A 151 8.07 7.86 2.46
N LYS A 152 7.73 8.88 1.68
CA LYS A 152 7.19 8.69 0.32
C LYS A 152 8.15 7.88 -0.54
N GLN A 153 9.43 8.28 -0.58
CA GLN A 153 10.44 7.62 -1.38
C GLN A 153 10.67 6.16 -0.94
N LEU A 154 10.68 5.90 0.36
CA LEU A 154 10.82 4.56 0.92
C LEU A 154 9.68 3.64 0.47
N VAL A 155 8.43 4.09 0.61
CA VAL A 155 7.24 3.33 0.18
C VAL A 155 7.23 3.09 -1.32
N GLU A 156 7.52 4.12 -2.13
CA GLU A 156 7.55 3.99 -3.58
C GLU A 156 8.67 3.06 -4.06
N SER A 157 9.86 3.13 -3.47
CA SER A 157 10.98 2.25 -3.82
C SER A 157 10.69 0.80 -3.45
N THR A 158 10.12 0.55 -2.26
CA THR A 158 9.74 -0.80 -1.80
C THR A 158 8.63 -1.39 -2.68
N TYR A 159 7.65 -0.58 -3.08
CA TYR A 159 6.64 -1.00 -4.05
C TYR A 159 7.23 -1.30 -5.44
N LYS A 160 8.16 -0.48 -5.93
CA LYS A 160 8.88 -0.76 -7.19
C LYS A 160 9.70 -2.04 -7.11
N GLY A 161 10.28 -2.32 -5.94
CA GLY A 161 10.97 -3.57 -5.63
C GLY A 161 10.05 -4.77 -5.38
N ARG A 162 8.73 -4.57 -5.38
CA ARG A 162 7.71 -5.62 -5.18
C ARG A 162 7.78 -6.33 -3.84
N ILE A 163 8.21 -5.63 -2.81
CA ILE A 163 8.36 -6.15 -1.44
C ILE A 163 7.13 -5.77 -0.59
N SER A 164 6.37 -4.74 -1.00
CA SER A 164 5.16 -4.29 -0.32
C SER A 164 4.14 -3.73 -1.31
N VAL A 165 2.92 -3.53 -0.86
CA VAL A 165 1.86 -2.84 -1.63
C VAL A 165 2.10 -1.33 -1.65
N LEU A 166 1.40 -0.63 -2.54
CA LEU A 166 1.27 0.84 -2.50
C LEU A 166 -0.22 1.17 -2.57
N THR A 167 -0.70 1.81 -1.51
CA THR A 167 -2.11 2.19 -1.42
C THR A 167 -2.22 3.68 -1.14
N THR A 168 -2.74 4.41 -2.13
CA THR A 168 -3.07 5.83 -2.00
C THR A 168 -4.40 6.00 -1.29
N LEU A 169 -4.68 7.22 -0.81
CA LEU A 169 -5.96 7.56 -0.18
C LEU A 169 -7.15 7.23 -1.10
N GLN A 170 -7.02 7.50 -2.41
CA GLN A 170 -8.03 7.16 -3.41
C GLN A 170 -8.25 5.64 -3.51
N LYS A 171 -7.16 4.88 -3.63
CA LYS A 171 -7.25 3.41 -3.71
C LYS A 171 -7.80 2.80 -2.43
N PHE A 172 -7.40 3.33 -1.27
CA PHE A 172 -7.94 2.90 0.01
C PHE A 172 -9.44 3.12 0.08
N HIS A 173 -9.92 4.31 -0.27
CA HIS A 173 -11.36 4.60 -0.33
C HIS A 173 -12.10 3.67 -1.29
N GLN A 174 -11.54 3.44 -2.48
CA GLN A 174 -12.13 2.52 -3.46
C GLN A 174 -12.26 1.09 -2.91
N GLN A 175 -11.21 0.57 -2.24
CA GLN A 175 -11.24 -0.76 -1.63
C GLN A 175 -12.26 -0.85 -0.49
N MET A 176 -12.42 0.22 0.30
CA MET A 176 -13.41 0.28 1.38
C MET A 176 -14.86 0.33 0.89
N MET A 177 -15.09 0.79 -0.36
CA MET A 177 -16.43 0.86 -0.96
C MET A 177 -16.77 -0.37 -1.81
N ASP A 178 -15.84 -1.31 -2.01
CA ASP A 178 -16.06 -2.51 -2.81
C ASP A 178 -16.05 -3.77 -1.92
N SER A 179 -17.22 -4.37 -1.68
CA SER A 179 -17.35 -5.59 -0.88
C SER A 179 -16.58 -6.80 -1.42
N ALA A 180 -16.15 -6.76 -2.70
CA ALA A 180 -15.43 -7.87 -3.35
C ALA A 180 -13.92 -7.91 -3.10
N ILE A 181 -13.39 -6.97 -2.32
CA ILE A 181 -11.96 -6.91 -1.96
C ILE A 181 -11.81 -6.24 -0.61
N THR A 182 -10.88 -6.68 0.23
CA THR A 182 -10.55 -5.99 1.47
C THR A 182 -9.28 -5.15 1.35
N PRO A 183 -9.17 -4.03 2.10
CA PRO A 183 -8.03 -3.14 1.98
C PRO A 183 -6.73 -3.77 2.49
N CYS A 184 -5.64 -3.37 1.84
CA CYS A 184 -4.29 -3.68 2.29
C CYS A 184 -3.43 -2.41 2.21
N LEU A 185 -2.66 -2.16 3.26
CA LEU A 185 -1.83 -0.96 3.44
C LEU A 185 -0.38 -1.35 3.68
N THR A 186 0.55 -0.54 3.19
CA THR A 186 1.97 -0.68 3.54
C THR A 186 2.14 -0.57 5.06
N GLU A 187 2.90 -1.48 5.66
CA GLU A 187 3.25 -1.42 7.08
C GLU A 187 4.71 -1.01 7.25
N MET A 188 4.96 -0.05 8.15
CA MET A 188 6.31 0.42 8.49
C MET A 188 6.51 0.47 10.00
N ARG A 189 7.77 0.44 10.42
CA ARG A 189 8.16 0.66 11.81
C ARG A 189 9.47 1.42 11.91
N ALA A 190 9.72 1.97 13.09
CA ALA A 190 11.03 2.49 13.46
C ALA A 190 11.92 1.33 13.92
N GLU A 191 13.14 1.25 13.40
CA GLU A 191 14.18 0.34 13.87
C GLU A 191 15.45 1.14 14.17
N LYS A 192 15.78 1.31 15.47
CA LYS A 192 16.92 2.14 15.90
C LYS A 192 16.80 3.57 15.35
N ASN A 193 17.59 3.90 14.33
CA ASN A 193 17.61 5.23 13.69
C ASN A 193 17.10 5.21 12.23
N ASP A 194 16.44 4.12 11.81
CA ASP A 194 15.94 3.97 10.45
C ASP A 194 14.43 3.69 10.42
N LEU A 195 13.80 4.05 9.30
CA LEU A 195 12.45 3.61 8.97
C LEU A 195 12.52 2.39 8.05
N VAL A 196 11.80 1.34 8.41
CA VAL A 196 11.79 0.08 7.67
C VAL A 196 10.36 -0.26 7.27
N ILE A 197 10.17 -0.65 6.02
CA ILE A 197 8.93 -1.28 5.58
C ILE A 197 8.94 -2.73 6.04
N SER A 198 8.05 -3.06 6.98
CA SER A 198 7.96 -4.39 7.61
C SER A 198 7.06 -5.35 6.84
N GLY A 199 6.22 -4.83 5.92
CA GLY A 199 5.33 -5.65 5.11
C GLY A 199 4.02 -4.97 4.76
N THR A 200 2.91 -5.68 4.94
CA THR A 200 1.57 -5.23 4.57
C THR A 200 0.57 -5.51 5.68
N THR A 201 -0.18 -4.51 6.10
CA THR A 201 -1.34 -4.67 6.99
C THR A 201 -2.58 -4.98 6.17
N LEU A 202 -3.32 -6.03 6.54
CA LEU A 202 -4.64 -6.34 6.01
C LEU A 202 -5.72 -5.80 6.94
N LEU A 203 -6.77 -5.23 6.37
CA LEU A 203 -7.91 -4.67 7.11
C LEU A 203 -9.20 -5.40 6.74
N HIS A 204 -10.16 -5.36 7.67
CA HIS A 204 -11.56 -5.66 7.36
C HIS A 204 -12.20 -4.52 6.56
N LEU A 205 -13.37 -4.78 5.95
CA LEU A 205 -14.11 -3.75 5.19
C LEU A 205 -14.56 -2.56 6.04
N ASP A 206 -14.65 -2.71 7.34
CA ASP A 206 -14.94 -1.61 8.26
C ASP A 206 -13.71 -0.77 8.63
N GLY A 207 -12.53 -1.10 8.08
CA GLY A 207 -11.28 -0.40 8.33
C GLY A 207 -10.56 -0.82 9.62
N THR A 208 -11.03 -1.85 10.32
CA THR A 208 -10.34 -2.39 11.49
C THR A 208 -9.20 -3.34 11.09
N TYR A 209 -8.21 -3.48 11.97
CA TYR A 209 -7.06 -4.36 11.76
C TYR A 209 -7.47 -5.84 11.72
N ALA A 210 -7.01 -6.56 10.72
CA ALA A 210 -7.20 -8.01 10.60
C ALA A 210 -5.91 -8.78 10.93
N THR A 211 -4.85 -8.55 10.17
CA THR A 211 -3.54 -9.20 10.37
C THR A 211 -2.44 -8.47 9.59
N SER A 212 -1.18 -8.79 9.86
CA SER A 212 -0.03 -8.28 9.08
C SER A 212 0.66 -9.40 8.32
N LEU A 213 1.19 -9.06 7.16
CA LEU A 213 2.04 -9.88 6.30
C LEU A 213 3.48 -9.37 6.39
N ASN A 214 4.45 -10.29 6.42
CA ASN A 214 5.85 -9.92 6.24
C ASN A 214 6.16 -9.59 4.77
N ASN A 215 7.41 -9.24 4.45
CA ASN A 215 7.82 -8.84 3.10
C ASN A 215 7.66 -9.98 2.07
N GLN A 216 8.00 -11.22 2.43
CA GLN A 216 7.81 -12.40 1.57
C GLN A 216 6.33 -12.65 1.28
N GLU A 217 5.47 -12.63 2.31
CA GLU A 217 4.02 -12.77 2.17
C GLU A 217 3.43 -11.61 1.34
N SER A 218 3.98 -10.38 1.48
CA SER A 218 3.56 -9.22 0.69
C SER A 218 3.91 -9.37 -0.79
N SER A 219 5.07 -9.93 -1.11
CA SER A 219 5.44 -10.28 -2.49
C SER A 219 4.51 -11.36 -3.07
N LEU A 220 4.16 -12.39 -2.30
CA LEU A 220 3.18 -13.42 -2.70
C LEU A 220 1.76 -12.84 -2.85
N LEU A 221 1.37 -11.88 -2.02
CA LEU A 221 0.12 -11.15 -2.20
C LEU A 221 0.07 -10.46 -3.57
N LEU A 222 1.15 -9.81 -4.00
CA LEU A 222 1.22 -9.17 -5.32
C LEU A 222 1.13 -10.19 -6.46
N VAL A 223 1.68 -11.40 -6.28
CA VAL A 223 1.51 -12.51 -7.24
C VAL A 223 0.04 -12.92 -7.35
N LEU A 224 -0.63 -13.13 -6.21
CA LEU A 224 -2.04 -13.55 -6.17
C LEU A 224 -3.00 -12.44 -6.65
N GLN A 225 -2.67 -11.17 -6.43
CA GLN A 225 -3.38 -10.01 -7.01
C GLN A 225 -3.15 -9.86 -8.52
N HIS A 226 -2.28 -10.69 -9.12
CA HIS A 226 -1.88 -10.58 -10.52
C HIS A 226 -1.28 -9.19 -10.88
N ASN A 227 -0.63 -8.55 -9.92
CA ASN A 227 0.00 -7.24 -10.08
C ASN A 227 1.45 -7.39 -10.57
N MET A 228 1.62 -7.59 -11.90
CA MET A 228 2.89 -7.97 -12.54
C MET A 228 3.58 -6.81 -13.29
N ASN A 229 3.44 -5.56 -12.81
CA ASN A 229 4.06 -4.41 -13.48
C ASN A 229 5.61 -4.43 -13.48
N ASN A 230 6.21 -5.09 -12.48
CA ASN A 230 7.65 -5.32 -12.36
C ASN A 230 7.90 -6.77 -11.93
N PRO A 231 9.12 -7.32 -12.12
CA PRO A 231 9.47 -8.63 -11.59
C PRO A 231 9.31 -8.70 -10.07
N ILE A 232 8.79 -9.81 -9.58
CA ILE A 232 8.57 -10.04 -8.15
C ILE A 232 9.69 -10.94 -7.61
N PRO A 233 10.56 -10.45 -6.71
CA PRO A 233 11.61 -11.24 -6.10
C PRO A 233 11.04 -12.16 -5.02
N LEU A 234 11.48 -13.42 -5.01
CA LEU A 234 11.17 -14.40 -3.96
C LEU A 234 12.41 -15.25 -3.69
N THR A 235 12.62 -15.58 -2.43
CA THR A 235 13.65 -16.54 -2.02
C THR A 235 12.97 -17.71 -1.35
N PHE A 236 13.29 -18.92 -1.82
CA PHE A 236 12.74 -20.17 -1.31
C PHE A 236 13.81 -20.99 -0.63
N HIS A 237 13.46 -21.57 0.51
CA HIS A 237 14.18 -22.68 1.10
C HIS A 237 13.61 -23.96 0.50
N LEU A 238 14.40 -24.68 -0.27
CA LEU A 238 14.00 -25.90 -1.00
C LEU A 238 14.40 -27.14 -0.18
N PRO A 239 13.78 -28.32 -0.41
CA PRO A 239 14.18 -29.53 0.31
C PRO A 239 15.63 -29.92 -0.01
N ALA A 240 16.48 -29.95 1.00
CA ALA A 240 17.93 -30.18 0.86
C ALA A 240 18.25 -31.59 0.30
N GLU A 241 17.43 -32.59 0.63
CA GLU A 241 17.59 -33.96 0.16
C GLU A 241 17.46 -34.06 -1.37
N ILE A 242 16.59 -33.23 -2.00
CA ILE A 242 16.38 -33.26 -3.45
C ILE A 242 17.65 -32.81 -4.19
N PHE A 243 18.42 -31.91 -3.59
CA PHE A 243 19.61 -31.30 -4.20
C PHE A 243 20.91 -31.79 -3.63
N HIS A 244 20.85 -32.80 -2.70
CA HIS A 244 22.01 -33.39 -2.04
C HIS A 244 22.94 -32.33 -1.43
N THR A 245 22.36 -31.35 -0.74
CA THR A 245 23.06 -30.23 -0.11
C THR A 245 22.70 -30.14 1.37
N ASP A 246 23.44 -29.33 2.13
CA ASP A 246 23.12 -29.02 3.51
C ASP A 246 21.89 -28.08 3.57
N GLU A 247 21.11 -28.17 4.65
CA GLU A 247 19.91 -27.32 4.88
C GLU A 247 20.22 -25.81 4.75
N GLU A 248 21.38 -25.39 5.28
CA GLU A 248 21.83 -23.99 5.23
C GLU A 248 22.16 -23.52 3.80
N MET A 249 22.37 -24.44 2.86
CA MET A 249 22.71 -24.17 1.46
C MET A 249 21.56 -24.47 0.49
N SER A 250 20.36 -24.77 0.98
CA SER A 250 19.23 -25.17 0.13
C SER A 250 18.33 -24.01 -0.32
N TYR A 251 18.92 -22.85 -0.55
CA TYR A 251 18.18 -21.64 -0.99
C TYR A 251 18.27 -21.40 -2.49
N ALA A 252 17.15 -20.95 -3.06
CA ALA A 252 17.09 -20.41 -4.42
C ALA A 252 16.34 -19.08 -4.42
N SER A 253 16.93 -18.06 -5.03
CA SER A 253 16.34 -16.75 -5.24
C SER A 253 15.90 -16.60 -6.69
N ILE A 254 14.69 -16.17 -6.91
CA ILE A 254 14.08 -16.03 -8.24
C ILE A 254 13.42 -14.66 -8.42
N ASN A 255 13.26 -14.27 -9.66
CA ASN A 255 12.36 -13.20 -10.05
C ASN A 255 11.18 -13.79 -10.85
N ILE A 256 9.94 -13.58 -10.40
CA ILE A 256 8.77 -13.85 -11.24
C ILE A 256 8.66 -12.72 -12.27
N ARG A 257 8.96 -13.04 -13.54
CA ARG A 257 8.90 -12.10 -14.66
C ARG A 257 7.50 -11.94 -15.24
N LYS A 258 6.73 -13.02 -15.23
CA LYS A 258 5.40 -13.07 -15.80
C LYS A 258 4.56 -14.12 -15.10
N ALA A 259 3.33 -13.77 -14.80
CA ALA A 259 2.32 -14.72 -14.36
C ALA A 259 1.04 -14.53 -15.17
N LYS A 260 0.35 -15.62 -15.49
CA LYS A 260 -0.97 -15.62 -16.09
C LYS A 260 -1.86 -16.55 -15.28
N ALA A 261 -2.89 -15.98 -14.67
CA ALA A 261 -3.86 -16.72 -13.89
C ALA A 261 -5.15 -16.95 -14.67
N ASN A 262 -5.75 -18.11 -14.44
CA ASN A 262 -7.10 -18.43 -14.86
C ASN A 262 -7.90 -18.77 -13.61
N PHE A 263 -8.97 -18.02 -13.35
CA PHE A 263 -9.85 -18.20 -12.21
C PHE A 263 -11.14 -18.87 -12.66
N LYS A 264 -11.54 -19.91 -11.95
CA LYS A 264 -12.85 -20.54 -12.11
C LYS A 264 -13.54 -20.60 -10.76
N THR A 265 -14.76 -20.13 -10.70
CA THR A 265 -15.55 -20.13 -9.47
C THR A 265 -16.78 -20.99 -9.66
N LYS A 266 -17.17 -21.73 -8.61
CA LYS A 266 -18.33 -22.63 -8.65
C LYS A 266 -19.02 -22.61 -7.30
N PHE A 267 -20.34 -22.50 -7.32
CA PHE A 267 -21.19 -22.72 -6.16
C PHE A 267 -21.95 -24.03 -6.31
N GLU A 268 -21.71 -24.96 -5.40
CA GLU A 268 -22.43 -26.23 -5.30
C GLU A 268 -23.02 -26.33 -3.91
N GLU A 269 -24.34 -26.55 -3.80
CA GLU A 269 -25.02 -26.71 -2.51
C GLU A 269 -24.66 -25.63 -1.47
N ASN A 270 -24.51 -24.37 -1.92
CA ASN A 270 -24.03 -23.22 -1.15
C ASN A 270 -22.55 -23.25 -0.72
N HIS A 271 -21.77 -24.21 -1.19
CA HIS A 271 -20.32 -24.23 -0.99
C HIS A 271 -19.58 -23.58 -2.18
N LEU A 272 -18.73 -22.61 -1.88
CA LEU A 272 -17.92 -21.90 -2.88
C LEU A 272 -16.59 -22.64 -3.08
N THR A 273 -16.28 -22.93 -4.34
CA THR A 273 -14.94 -23.38 -4.76
C THR A 273 -14.33 -22.37 -5.73
N ILE A 274 -13.07 -22.02 -5.49
CA ILE A 274 -12.27 -21.12 -6.32
C ILE A 274 -11.05 -21.87 -6.79
N ASP A 275 -10.97 -22.19 -8.09
CA ASP A 275 -9.81 -22.84 -8.71
C ASP A 275 -8.95 -21.78 -9.40
N ILE A 276 -7.68 -21.69 -9.02
CA ILE A 276 -6.71 -20.74 -9.54
C ILE A 276 -5.58 -21.52 -10.21
N GLN A 277 -5.55 -21.51 -11.53
CA GLN A 277 -4.45 -22.07 -12.31
C GLN A 277 -3.53 -20.94 -12.76
N MET A 278 -2.26 -20.96 -12.35
CA MET A 278 -1.32 -19.88 -12.62
C MET A 278 -0.07 -20.40 -13.36
N LYS A 279 0.17 -19.90 -14.57
CA LYS A 279 1.41 -20.13 -15.32
C LYS A 279 2.41 -19.05 -14.94
N VAL A 280 3.56 -19.44 -14.37
CA VAL A 280 4.57 -18.54 -13.81
C VAL A 280 5.88 -18.72 -14.61
N GLN A 281 6.39 -17.64 -15.18
CA GLN A 281 7.71 -17.59 -15.79
C GLN A 281 8.69 -16.91 -14.85
N ILE A 282 9.75 -17.62 -14.51
CA ILE A 282 10.76 -17.14 -13.58
C ILE A 282 12.13 -17.00 -14.24
N GLU A 283 12.94 -16.17 -13.63
CA GLU A 283 14.38 -16.06 -13.82
C GLU A 283 15.05 -16.51 -12.54
N LEU A 284 16.00 -17.44 -12.62
CA LEU A 284 16.81 -17.85 -11.51
C LEU A 284 17.91 -16.79 -11.29
N MET A 285 17.92 -16.18 -10.10
CA MET A 285 18.87 -15.14 -9.74
C MET A 285 20.06 -15.69 -8.99
N GLU A 286 19.80 -16.64 -8.10
CA GLU A 286 20.81 -17.26 -7.25
C GLU A 286 20.36 -18.64 -6.83
N ARG A 287 21.32 -19.54 -6.65
CA ARG A 287 21.18 -20.82 -5.93
C ARG A 287 22.43 -21.06 -5.11
N MET A 288 22.26 -21.56 -3.92
CA MET A 288 23.38 -21.82 -3.01
C MET A 288 23.89 -23.28 -3.11
N PHE A 289 23.31 -24.08 -3.99
CA PHE A 289 23.66 -25.48 -4.23
C PHE A 289 24.08 -25.71 -5.69
N THR A 290 24.84 -26.78 -5.91
CA THR A 290 25.30 -27.20 -7.25
C THR A 290 24.16 -27.96 -7.97
N LEU A 291 23.87 -27.59 -9.22
CA LEU A 291 22.87 -28.27 -10.04
C LEU A 291 23.25 -28.19 -11.52
N ASP A 292 23.20 -29.32 -12.21
CA ASP A 292 23.34 -29.42 -13.65
C ASP A 292 22.02 -28.91 -14.31
N MET A 293 22.02 -27.65 -14.76
CA MET A 293 20.81 -27.00 -15.29
C MET A 293 20.31 -27.65 -16.59
N GLU A 294 21.19 -28.24 -17.40
CA GLU A 294 20.79 -28.90 -18.62
C GLU A 294 19.95 -30.17 -18.34
N LYS A 295 20.33 -30.92 -17.32
CA LYS A 295 19.70 -32.23 -16.96
C LYS A 295 18.60 -32.06 -15.90
N GLN A 296 18.75 -31.12 -14.99
CA GLN A 296 17.97 -31.05 -13.74
C GLN A 296 17.09 -29.79 -13.62
N SER A 297 17.01 -28.95 -14.67
CA SER A 297 16.16 -27.76 -14.64
C SER A 297 14.69 -28.05 -14.28
N LYS A 298 14.16 -29.18 -14.76
CA LYS A 298 12.78 -29.61 -14.43
C LYS A 298 12.62 -29.98 -12.96
N LEU A 299 13.65 -30.54 -12.32
CA LEU A 299 13.63 -30.86 -10.90
C LEU A 299 13.54 -29.58 -10.07
N LEU A 300 14.34 -28.55 -10.44
CA LEU A 300 14.29 -27.25 -9.81
C LEU A 300 12.94 -26.54 -10.03
N GLU A 301 12.39 -26.58 -11.26
CA GLU A 301 11.05 -26.04 -11.55
C GLU A 301 10.00 -26.67 -10.65
N GLN A 302 10.01 -27.99 -10.48
CA GLN A 302 9.07 -28.71 -9.62
C GLN A 302 9.22 -28.37 -8.14
N ALA A 303 10.45 -28.27 -7.64
CA ALA A 303 10.71 -27.88 -6.25
C ALA A 303 10.22 -26.46 -5.97
N ILE A 304 10.51 -25.50 -6.86
CA ILE A 304 10.01 -24.12 -6.76
C ILE A 304 8.48 -24.07 -6.87
N GLU A 305 7.89 -24.87 -7.76
CA GLU A 305 6.43 -24.97 -7.93
C GLU A 305 5.73 -25.43 -6.65
N GLN A 306 6.30 -26.45 -5.99
CA GLN A 306 5.78 -26.99 -4.73
C GLN A 306 5.89 -25.96 -3.59
N GLU A 307 7.05 -25.30 -3.45
CA GLU A 307 7.24 -24.32 -2.39
C GLU A 307 6.41 -23.05 -2.62
N LEU A 308 6.29 -22.58 -3.87
CA LEU A 308 5.39 -21.49 -4.24
C LEU A 308 3.93 -21.83 -3.90
N LYS A 309 3.49 -23.05 -4.24
CA LYS A 309 2.16 -23.54 -3.90
C LYS A 309 1.94 -23.53 -2.39
N LYS A 310 2.85 -24.13 -1.64
CA LYS A 310 2.78 -24.23 -0.18
C LYS A 310 2.66 -22.86 0.49
N GLN A 311 3.51 -21.90 0.07
CA GLN A 311 3.48 -20.53 0.64
C GLN A 311 2.22 -19.75 0.24
N CYS A 312 1.77 -19.86 -1.00
CA CYS A 312 0.51 -19.24 -1.43
C CYS A 312 -0.71 -19.84 -0.71
N ASP A 313 -0.76 -21.17 -0.56
CA ASP A 313 -1.84 -21.84 0.18
C ASP A 313 -1.85 -21.40 1.67
N ALA A 314 -0.67 -21.25 2.27
CA ALA A 314 -0.55 -20.74 3.64
C ALA A 314 -1.04 -19.29 3.77
N LEU A 315 -0.70 -18.43 2.80
CA LEU A 315 -1.15 -17.05 2.76
C LEU A 315 -2.67 -16.94 2.55
N ILE A 316 -3.24 -17.75 1.65
CA ILE A 316 -4.69 -17.83 1.42
C ILE A 316 -5.40 -18.27 2.70
N LYS A 317 -4.91 -19.32 3.37
CA LYS A 317 -5.48 -19.79 4.65
C LYS A 317 -5.37 -18.73 5.75
N LYS A 318 -4.27 -17.97 5.79
CA LYS A 318 -4.12 -16.84 6.74
C LYS A 318 -5.19 -15.78 6.49
N ALA A 319 -5.44 -15.39 5.24
CA ALA A 319 -6.49 -14.45 4.88
C ALA A 319 -7.90 -14.99 5.22
N GLN A 320 -8.18 -16.25 4.89
CA GLN A 320 -9.43 -16.93 5.23
C GLN A 320 -9.68 -16.97 6.74
N LYS A 321 -8.66 -17.31 7.54
CA LYS A 321 -8.76 -17.31 9.01
C LYS A 321 -9.18 -15.95 9.58
N HIS A 322 -8.73 -14.87 8.95
CA HIS A 322 -9.07 -13.50 9.35
C HIS A 322 -10.26 -12.92 8.57
N GLN A 323 -10.94 -13.71 7.76
CA GLN A 323 -12.12 -13.32 6.98
C GLN A 323 -11.89 -12.08 6.11
N VAL A 324 -10.75 -12.01 5.45
CA VAL A 324 -10.35 -10.91 4.54
C VAL A 324 -10.00 -11.44 3.17
N ASP A 325 -10.28 -10.65 2.14
CA ASP A 325 -9.92 -10.92 0.74
C ASP A 325 -9.01 -9.82 0.17
N PRO A 326 -7.73 -9.82 0.51
CA PRO A 326 -6.80 -8.85 -0.05
C PRO A 326 -6.43 -9.17 -1.52
N PHE A 327 -6.80 -10.35 -2.01
CA PHE A 327 -6.48 -10.84 -3.36
C PHE A 327 -7.45 -10.32 -4.42
N GLY A 328 -8.69 -9.99 -3.99
CA GLY A 328 -9.80 -9.64 -4.87
C GLY A 328 -10.47 -10.85 -5.53
N PHE A 329 -10.48 -12.00 -4.87
CA PHE A 329 -11.19 -13.20 -5.37
C PHE A 329 -12.68 -12.94 -5.54
N GLY A 330 -13.29 -12.10 -4.69
CA GLY A 330 -14.68 -11.68 -4.80
C GLY A 330 -14.99 -10.99 -6.13
N ILE A 331 -14.02 -10.29 -6.73
CA ILE A 331 -14.19 -9.65 -8.05
C ILE A 331 -14.44 -10.73 -9.13
N TYR A 332 -13.69 -11.83 -9.06
CA TYR A 332 -13.88 -12.94 -10.00
C TYR A 332 -15.20 -13.68 -9.77
N VAL A 333 -15.56 -13.92 -8.49
CA VAL A 333 -16.86 -14.53 -8.13
C VAL A 333 -18.00 -13.66 -8.63
N ARG A 334 -17.95 -12.35 -8.36
CA ARG A 334 -18.95 -11.38 -8.84
C ARG A 334 -19.08 -11.35 -10.36
N SER A 335 -17.96 -11.45 -11.07
CA SER A 335 -17.95 -11.41 -12.54
C SER A 335 -18.44 -12.70 -13.20
N GLN A 336 -18.22 -13.86 -12.58
CA GLN A 336 -18.56 -15.17 -13.15
C GLN A 336 -19.94 -15.68 -12.70
N ASP A 337 -20.36 -15.37 -11.48
CA ASP A 337 -21.66 -15.79 -10.93
C ASP A 337 -22.31 -14.70 -10.05
N TYR A 338 -22.79 -13.65 -10.71
CA TYR A 338 -23.41 -12.51 -10.04
C TYR A 338 -24.62 -12.91 -9.16
N LYS A 339 -25.41 -13.92 -9.60
CA LYS A 339 -26.59 -14.38 -8.85
C LYS A 339 -26.21 -14.94 -7.47
N ASN A 340 -25.19 -15.77 -7.42
CA ASN A 340 -24.73 -16.32 -6.14
C ASN A 340 -23.88 -15.31 -5.37
N TRP A 341 -23.12 -14.43 -6.04
CA TRP A 341 -22.43 -13.30 -5.42
C TRP A 341 -23.38 -12.45 -4.54
N LYS A 342 -24.55 -12.09 -5.06
CA LYS A 342 -25.56 -11.29 -4.31
C LYS A 342 -26.04 -11.94 -3.01
N LYS A 343 -25.84 -13.22 -2.83
CA LYS A 343 -26.20 -13.92 -1.58
C LYS A 343 -25.09 -13.79 -0.51
N VAL A 344 -23.86 -13.46 -0.90
CA VAL A 344 -22.68 -13.46 -0.02
C VAL A 344 -21.99 -12.11 0.08
N GLU A 345 -22.36 -11.10 -0.74
CA GLU A 345 -21.65 -9.83 -0.85
C GLU A 345 -21.56 -9.05 0.49
N ASP A 346 -22.63 -9.10 1.31
CA ASP A 346 -22.66 -8.37 2.58
C ASP A 346 -21.81 -9.05 3.68
N HIS A 347 -21.39 -10.29 3.44
CA HIS A 347 -20.59 -11.08 4.37
C HIS A 347 -19.49 -11.88 3.64
N TRP A 348 -18.92 -11.26 2.58
CA TRP A 348 -17.96 -11.90 1.69
C TRP A 348 -16.76 -12.51 2.44
N GLY A 349 -16.20 -11.81 3.42
CA GLY A 349 -15.07 -12.33 4.21
C GLY A 349 -15.39 -13.68 4.89
N LYS A 350 -16.62 -13.84 5.42
CA LYS A 350 -17.08 -15.10 5.97
C LYS A 350 -17.25 -16.16 4.87
N ALA A 351 -17.88 -15.80 3.75
CA ALA A 351 -18.07 -16.74 2.64
C ALA A 351 -16.74 -17.25 2.08
N LEU A 352 -15.73 -16.37 1.97
CA LEU A 352 -14.37 -16.76 1.57
C LEU A 352 -13.71 -17.66 2.63
N SER A 353 -13.93 -17.42 3.92
CA SER A 353 -13.35 -18.24 4.98
C SER A 353 -13.84 -19.69 4.96
N GLU A 354 -15.05 -19.91 4.48
CA GLU A 354 -15.69 -21.22 4.34
C GLU A 354 -15.44 -21.86 2.95
N ALA A 355 -14.87 -21.10 2.01
CA ALA A 355 -14.64 -21.54 0.64
C ALA A 355 -13.45 -22.51 0.52
N THR A 356 -13.53 -23.43 -0.45
CA THR A 356 -12.35 -24.18 -0.91
C THR A 356 -11.62 -23.37 -1.96
N VAL A 357 -10.36 -23.01 -1.70
CA VAL A 357 -9.50 -22.33 -2.67
C VAL A 357 -8.37 -23.24 -3.08
N ASN A 358 -8.30 -23.61 -4.35
CA ASN A 358 -7.30 -24.48 -4.94
C ASN A 358 -6.32 -23.66 -5.78
N PHE A 359 -5.11 -23.44 -5.30
CA PHE A 359 -4.05 -22.78 -6.05
C PHE A 359 -3.13 -23.80 -6.72
N THR A 360 -3.00 -23.71 -8.04
CA THR A 360 -2.18 -24.64 -8.86
C THR A 360 -1.23 -23.83 -9.72
N PRO A 361 -0.01 -23.53 -9.26
CA PRO A 361 1.02 -22.90 -10.06
C PRO A 361 1.62 -23.90 -11.06
N LYS A 362 2.12 -23.38 -12.18
CA LYS A 362 2.98 -24.09 -13.13
C LYS A 362 4.17 -23.20 -13.43
N VAL A 363 5.34 -23.59 -12.93
CA VAL A 363 6.57 -22.81 -13.01
C VAL A 363 7.37 -23.21 -14.24
N ALA A 364 7.97 -22.23 -14.92
CA ALA A 364 8.93 -22.44 -15.98
C ALA A 364 10.10 -21.46 -15.87
N ILE A 365 11.32 -21.97 -15.79
CA ILE A 365 12.55 -21.19 -15.81
C ILE A 365 12.79 -20.71 -17.25
N LYS A 366 12.96 -19.38 -17.43
CA LYS A 366 13.19 -18.77 -18.74
C LYS A 366 14.59 -18.19 -18.90
N SER A 367 15.26 -17.94 -17.81
CA SER A 367 16.66 -17.44 -17.79
C SER A 367 17.32 -17.86 -16.49
N THR A 368 18.62 -18.14 -16.57
CA THR A 368 19.50 -18.50 -15.44
C THR A 368 20.54 -17.40 -15.16
N GLY A 369 20.33 -16.18 -15.65
CA GLY A 369 21.32 -15.12 -15.60
C GLY A 369 22.33 -15.18 -16.76
N VAL A 370 23.45 -14.48 -16.60
CA VAL A 370 24.53 -14.37 -17.64
C VAL A 370 25.61 -15.43 -17.47
N SER A 371 25.64 -16.13 -16.34
CA SER A 371 26.56 -17.25 -16.07
C SER A 371 25.83 -18.57 -16.04
N GLU A 372 26.30 -19.53 -16.78
CA GLU A 372 25.89 -20.93 -16.71
C GLU A 372 26.33 -21.58 -15.38
#